data_72d7106c57a28c1996debbff1c575ce3
#
_entry.id   72d7106c57a28c1996debbff1c575ce3
#
_cell.length_a   1.000
_cell.length_b   1.000
_cell.length_c   1.000
_cell.angle_alpha   90.00
_cell.angle_beta   90.00
_cell.angle_gamma   90.00
#
_symmetry.space_group_name_H-M   'P 1'
#
loop_
_entity.id
_entity.type
_entity.pdbx_description
1 polymer ?
#
loop_
_entity_poly.entity_id
_entity_poly.type
_entity_poly.pdbx_seq_one_letter_code
_entity_poly.pdbx_strand_id
1 'polypeptide(L)'
;MSPLFSKPVVPALFWQFVSTWTALTLMKLTKPVTVRLMKAGHMHSCGHDGHTTMGIAVCNWIQENLDQFCGTIKVVFQPAEEGVRGARPMTETGIFDDVDFFFGNHLGFNLPTGTISPEPGVFLASTKLDATFTGLAAHSGADPQKGKNALLAGAAAALAIHGITRPIGEVTALNVGTLVAGQGRNVVAPNAFMQLEVRGETEELNAYMRDQAIRKIKASADMYDCQVDIVKAGEATEFKPDQEAIELAYIAARNVTTEELARPLGLKLGSEDCTIMLRRVQQHGGKGTFVVFGCRTSAGHHQRLFDFDEEVIGIALRFYQNLIPMIVGIK
;
A
#
# COMPACT_ATOMS: atom_id res chain seq x y z
N MET A 1 -50.11 -0.76 12.27
CA MET A 1 -48.81 -1.43 12.52
C MET A 1 -48.32 -1.95 11.17
N SER A 2 -47.49 -1.18 10.47
CA SER A 2 -46.85 -1.61 9.24
C SER A 2 -45.53 -2.30 9.59
N PRO A 3 -45.21 -3.48 9.07
CA PRO A 3 -43.91 -4.07 9.25
C PRO A 3 -42.91 -3.26 8.42
N LEU A 4 -41.98 -2.61 9.08
CA LEU A 4 -40.75 -2.12 8.47
C LEU A 4 -39.99 -3.35 7.94
N PHE A 5 -40.13 -3.61 6.65
CA PHE A 5 -39.21 -4.46 5.94
C PHE A 5 -37.88 -3.72 5.91
N SER A 6 -37.01 -4.02 6.88
CA SER A 6 -35.59 -3.75 6.75
C SER A 6 -35.12 -4.47 5.47
N LYS A 7 -34.54 -3.73 4.54
CA LYS A 7 -33.79 -4.34 3.43
C LYS A 7 -32.82 -5.33 4.05
N PRO A 8 -32.65 -6.54 3.51
CA PRO A 8 -31.62 -7.43 4.02
C PRO A 8 -30.29 -6.67 3.90
N VAL A 9 -29.64 -6.44 5.06
CA VAL A 9 -28.26 -6.01 5.10
C VAL A 9 -27.48 -7.10 4.38
N VAL A 10 -26.92 -6.79 3.22
CA VAL A 10 -26.07 -7.70 2.44
C VAL A 10 -24.64 -7.40 2.86
N PRO A 11 -24.09 -8.07 3.89
CA PRO A 11 -22.71 -7.83 4.27
C PRO A 11 -21.81 -8.20 3.11
N ALA A 12 -21.05 -7.27 2.61
CA ALA A 12 -20.00 -7.54 1.65
C ALA A 12 -18.67 -7.63 2.39
N LEU A 13 -18.05 -8.80 2.38
CA LEU A 13 -16.73 -9.04 2.93
C LEU A 13 -15.69 -8.69 1.87
N PHE A 14 -14.67 -7.95 2.27
CA PHE A 14 -13.65 -7.49 1.37
C PHE A 14 -12.27 -8.08 1.73
N TRP A 15 -11.57 -8.60 0.72
CA TRP A 15 -10.25 -9.20 0.87
C TRP A 15 -9.26 -8.54 -0.05
N GLN A 16 -8.18 -8.05 0.54
CA GLN A 16 -7.04 -7.62 -0.24
C GLN A 16 -6.08 -8.80 -0.43
N PHE A 17 -6.03 -9.29 -1.63
CA PHE A 17 -4.94 -10.13 -2.08
C PHE A 17 -4.12 -9.32 -3.06
N VAL A 18 -2.94 -8.89 -2.63
CA VAL A 18 -2.01 -8.20 -3.52
C VAL A 18 -1.55 -9.21 -4.55
N SER A 19 -2.15 -9.15 -5.72
CA SER A 19 -1.74 -9.98 -6.84
C SER A 19 -0.43 -9.44 -7.42
N THR A 20 0.44 -10.28 -7.66
CA THR A 20 1.89 -10.24 -7.71
C THR A 20 2.51 -9.87 -9.04
N TRP A 21 1.95 -8.91 -9.72
CA TRP A 21 2.66 -8.27 -10.82
C TRP A 21 3.75 -7.29 -10.34
N THR A 22 3.85 -7.08 -9.03
CA THR A 22 4.86 -6.27 -8.36
C THR A 22 5.98 -7.11 -7.74
N ALA A 23 6.55 -8.02 -8.52
CA ALA A 23 7.80 -8.63 -8.11
C ALA A 23 8.90 -7.57 -8.12
N LEU A 24 9.46 -7.29 -6.94
CA LEU A 24 10.63 -6.42 -6.82
C LEU A 24 11.80 -7.02 -7.63
N THR A 25 12.61 -6.15 -8.23
CA THR A 25 13.81 -6.57 -8.98
C THR A 25 14.90 -7.05 -8.02
N LEU A 26 14.63 -8.17 -7.34
CA LEU A 26 15.54 -8.82 -6.41
C LEU A 26 15.66 -10.30 -6.76
N MET A 27 16.86 -10.86 -6.66
CA MET A 27 17.07 -12.30 -6.86
C MET A 27 16.90 -13.04 -5.54
N LYS A 28 15.99 -14.01 -5.49
CA LYS A 28 15.86 -14.93 -4.34
C LYS A 28 17.10 -15.83 -4.25
N LEU A 29 17.71 -15.89 -3.07
CA LEU A 29 18.90 -16.71 -2.78
C LEU A 29 18.59 -17.98 -1.95
N THR A 30 17.33 -18.24 -1.61
CA THR A 30 16.90 -19.42 -0.85
C THR A 30 16.87 -20.68 -1.71
N LYS A 31 17.02 -21.85 -1.09
CA LYS A 31 16.91 -23.14 -1.77
C LYS A 31 15.50 -23.35 -2.34
N PRO A 32 15.35 -23.99 -3.51
CA PRO A 32 14.06 -24.16 -4.13
C PRO A 32 13.15 -25.13 -3.37
N VAL A 33 11.93 -24.74 -3.15
CA VAL A 33 10.80 -25.63 -2.93
C VAL A 33 10.22 -26.03 -4.30
N THR A 34 9.50 -27.10 -4.36
CA THR A 34 9.18 -27.99 -5.48
C THR A 34 8.63 -27.41 -6.77
N VAL A 35 8.20 -26.14 -6.85
CA VAL A 35 7.74 -25.49 -8.09
C VAL A 35 8.27 -24.07 -8.16
N ARG A 36 9.03 -23.75 -9.20
CA ARG A 36 9.51 -22.40 -9.47
C ARG A 36 9.03 -21.91 -10.81
N LEU A 37 8.12 -20.97 -10.80
CA LEU A 37 7.96 -20.03 -11.90
C LEU A 37 8.80 -18.79 -11.56
N MET A 38 9.99 -18.70 -12.11
CA MET A 38 10.89 -17.58 -11.85
C MET A 38 11.21 -16.84 -13.14
N LYS A 39 10.86 -15.57 -13.14
CA LYS A 39 11.48 -14.61 -14.05
C LYS A 39 12.80 -14.16 -13.42
N ALA A 40 13.92 -14.35 -14.10
CA ALA A 40 15.23 -13.95 -13.59
C ALA A 40 15.21 -12.48 -13.12
N GLY A 41 15.74 -12.22 -11.93
CA GLY A 41 15.78 -10.89 -11.35
C GLY A 41 14.52 -10.44 -10.61
N HIS A 42 13.49 -11.28 -10.46
CA HIS A 42 12.25 -10.95 -9.77
C HIS A 42 11.95 -11.98 -8.67
N MET A 43 11.37 -11.53 -7.56
CA MET A 43 10.91 -12.40 -6.49
C MET A 43 9.75 -11.74 -5.72
N HIS A 44 8.95 -12.56 -5.02
CA HIS A 44 8.05 -12.07 -3.99
C HIS A 44 8.83 -11.89 -2.69
N SER A 45 9.12 -10.65 -2.34
CA SER A 45 9.89 -10.30 -1.13
C SER A 45 9.06 -9.57 -0.08
N CYS A 46 7.73 -9.59 -0.25
CA CYS A 46 6.77 -9.01 0.70
C CYS A 46 5.64 -9.98 1.09
N GLY A 47 5.65 -11.23 0.60
CA GLY A 47 4.65 -12.23 0.94
C GLY A 47 3.34 -12.16 0.16
N HIS A 48 3.29 -11.40 -0.94
CA HIS A 48 2.08 -11.23 -1.74
C HIS A 48 1.64 -12.51 -2.47
N ASP A 49 2.55 -13.43 -2.74
CA ASP A 49 2.25 -14.80 -3.19
C ASP A 49 1.49 -15.59 -2.12
N GLY A 50 1.87 -15.42 -0.84
CA GLY A 50 1.13 -15.94 0.30
C GLY A 50 -0.27 -15.32 0.42
N HIS A 51 -0.41 -14.01 0.27
CA HIS A 51 -1.72 -13.34 0.25
C HIS A 51 -2.63 -13.92 -0.84
N THR A 52 -2.09 -14.07 -2.06
CA THR A 52 -2.84 -14.65 -3.17
C THR A 52 -3.28 -16.09 -2.86
N THR A 53 -2.38 -16.88 -2.27
CA THR A 53 -2.67 -18.28 -1.86
C THR A 53 -3.76 -18.34 -0.78
N MET A 54 -3.69 -17.46 0.22
CA MET A 54 -4.76 -17.31 1.23
C MET A 54 -6.10 -17.02 0.57
N GLY A 55 -6.14 -16.06 -0.37
CA GLY A 55 -7.35 -15.71 -1.08
C GLY A 55 -7.95 -16.84 -1.88
N ILE A 56 -7.13 -17.58 -2.60
CA ILE A 56 -7.58 -18.76 -3.35
C ILE A 56 -8.14 -19.82 -2.39
N ALA A 57 -7.48 -20.07 -1.26
CA ALA A 57 -7.95 -21.03 -0.26
C ALA A 57 -9.32 -20.65 0.29
N VAL A 58 -9.54 -19.36 0.55
CA VAL A 58 -10.84 -18.86 1.03
C VAL A 58 -11.89 -18.90 -0.07
N CYS A 59 -11.57 -18.55 -1.31
CA CYS A 59 -12.50 -18.69 -2.44
C CYS A 59 -12.97 -20.14 -2.58
N ASN A 60 -12.08 -21.12 -2.48
CA ASN A 60 -12.42 -22.54 -2.53
C ASN A 60 -13.37 -22.93 -1.41
N TRP A 61 -13.05 -22.51 -0.17
CA TRP A 61 -13.90 -22.80 0.98
C TRP A 61 -15.29 -22.12 0.86
N ILE A 62 -15.36 -20.88 0.38
CA ILE A 62 -16.65 -20.20 0.13
C ILE A 62 -17.44 -20.97 -0.91
N GLN A 63 -16.82 -21.41 -2.01
CA GLN A 63 -17.48 -22.16 -3.08
C GLN A 63 -18.08 -23.48 -2.56
N GLU A 64 -17.37 -24.18 -1.67
CA GLU A 64 -17.83 -25.43 -1.07
C GLU A 64 -18.99 -25.24 -0.07
N ASN A 65 -19.16 -24.02 0.46
CA ASN A 65 -20.15 -23.70 1.50
C ASN A 65 -21.14 -22.60 1.07
N LEU A 66 -21.24 -22.29 -0.21
CA LEU A 66 -21.98 -21.13 -0.73
C LEU A 66 -23.48 -21.16 -0.36
N ASP A 67 -24.07 -22.33 -0.30
CA ASP A 67 -25.48 -22.52 0.06
C ASP A 67 -25.79 -22.23 1.55
N GLN A 68 -24.77 -22.17 2.39
CA GLN A 68 -24.91 -21.88 3.84
C GLN A 68 -24.98 -20.37 4.14
N PHE A 69 -24.51 -19.52 3.25
CA PHE A 69 -24.41 -18.08 3.51
C PHE A 69 -25.67 -17.30 3.09
N CYS A 70 -25.96 -16.23 3.85
CA CYS A 70 -27.12 -15.35 3.61
C CYS A 70 -26.75 -14.07 2.85
N GLY A 71 -25.50 -13.63 2.88
CA GLY A 71 -25.04 -12.35 2.34
C GLY A 71 -24.24 -12.47 1.04
N THR A 72 -23.61 -11.38 0.67
CA THR A 72 -22.66 -11.31 -0.45
C THR A 72 -21.24 -11.24 0.08
N ILE A 73 -20.34 -12.00 -0.52
CA ILE A 73 -18.91 -12.01 -0.18
C ILE A 73 -18.13 -11.60 -1.44
N LYS A 74 -17.31 -10.57 -1.31
CA LYS A 74 -16.39 -10.09 -2.36
C LYS A 74 -14.97 -10.41 -1.96
N VAL A 75 -14.29 -11.24 -2.73
CA VAL A 75 -12.85 -11.50 -2.58
C VAL A 75 -12.14 -10.74 -3.69
N VAL A 76 -11.23 -9.83 -3.31
CA VAL A 76 -10.57 -8.94 -4.27
C VAL A 76 -9.07 -9.13 -4.27
N PHE A 77 -8.52 -9.31 -5.45
CA PHE A 77 -7.08 -9.43 -5.70
C PHE A 77 -6.58 -8.11 -6.27
N GLN A 78 -5.84 -7.35 -5.45
CA GLN A 78 -5.36 -6.03 -5.81
C GLN A 78 -4.02 -6.11 -6.54
N PRO A 79 -3.84 -5.46 -7.70
CA PRO A 79 -2.54 -5.32 -8.35
C PRO A 79 -1.75 -4.11 -7.80
N ALA A 80 -0.44 -4.07 -8.05
CA ALA A 80 0.43 -2.89 -7.97
C ALA A 80 0.49 -2.19 -6.59
N GLU A 81 0.37 -2.95 -5.48
CA GLU A 81 0.46 -2.41 -4.12
C GLU A 81 1.82 -1.75 -3.84
N GLU A 82 2.96 -2.37 -4.23
CA GLU A 82 4.32 -1.87 -4.00
C GLU A 82 4.58 -0.45 -4.54
N GLY A 83 3.76 -0.04 -5.50
CA GLY A 83 3.74 1.33 -6.00
C GLY A 83 2.71 2.24 -5.35
N VAL A 84 1.86 1.72 -4.44
CA VAL A 84 0.63 2.36 -3.93
C VAL A 84 -0.24 2.90 -5.07
N ARG A 85 -0.48 2.06 -6.10
CA ARG A 85 -1.12 2.44 -7.37
C ARG A 85 -2.37 1.65 -7.71
N GLY A 86 -2.55 0.47 -7.09
CA GLY A 86 -3.61 -0.47 -7.45
C GLY A 86 -4.97 -0.13 -6.85
N ALA A 87 -4.99 0.36 -5.63
CA ALA A 87 -6.23 0.59 -4.90
C ALA A 87 -7.09 1.72 -5.49
N ARG A 88 -6.49 2.82 -5.92
CA ARG A 88 -7.24 3.97 -6.45
C ARG A 88 -8.06 3.61 -7.68
N PRO A 89 -7.52 3.03 -8.76
CA PRO A 89 -8.31 2.64 -9.93
C PRO A 89 -9.43 1.64 -9.59
N MET A 90 -9.16 0.69 -8.69
CA MET A 90 -10.20 -0.27 -8.26
C MET A 90 -11.31 0.44 -7.49
N THR A 91 -10.99 1.38 -6.62
CA THR A 91 -11.96 2.16 -5.86
C THR A 91 -12.87 2.99 -6.79
N GLU A 92 -12.31 3.54 -7.86
CA GLU A 92 -13.05 4.34 -8.85
C GLU A 92 -14.06 3.52 -9.67
N THR A 93 -13.97 2.19 -9.67
CA THR A 93 -14.98 1.33 -10.32
C THR A 93 -16.30 1.27 -9.55
N GLY A 94 -16.34 1.73 -8.28
CA GLY A 94 -17.50 1.65 -7.40
C GLY A 94 -17.74 0.27 -6.78
N ILE A 95 -16.83 -0.69 -6.95
CA ILE A 95 -16.97 -2.06 -6.43
C ILE A 95 -17.08 -2.13 -4.91
N PHE A 96 -16.69 -1.07 -4.21
CA PHE A 96 -16.69 -0.94 -2.75
C PHE A 96 -17.89 -0.19 -2.18
N ASP A 97 -18.77 0.37 -3.02
CA ASP A 97 -19.81 1.32 -2.61
C ASP A 97 -20.97 0.65 -1.84
N ASP A 98 -21.14 -0.65 -2.00
CA ASP A 98 -22.15 -1.48 -1.34
C ASP A 98 -21.55 -2.42 -0.27
N VAL A 99 -20.32 -2.16 0.18
CA VAL A 99 -19.61 -2.97 1.16
C VAL A 99 -19.91 -2.51 2.58
N ASP A 100 -20.47 -3.40 3.43
CA ASP A 100 -20.74 -3.10 4.83
C ASP A 100 -19.50 -3.31 5.71
N PHE A 101 -18.69 -4.35 5.44
CA PHE A 101 -17.46 -4.66 6.18
C PHE A 101 -16.29 -4.92 5.27
N PHE A 102 -15.16 -4.26 5.54
CA PHE A 102 -13.90 -4.39 4.83
C PHE A 102 -12.80 -4.94 5.73
N PHE A 103 -12.08 -5.96 5.25
CA PHE A 103 -10.89 -6.49 5.93
C PHE A 103 -9.72 -6.58 4.96
N GLY A 104 -8.77 -5.64 5.07
CA GLY A 104 -7.46 -5.77 4.45
C GLY A 104 -6.58 -6.72 5.24
N ASN A 105 -5.52 -7.26 4.64
CA ASN A 105 -4.60 -8.12 5.38
C ASN A 105 -3.16 -8.08 4.84
N HIS A 106 -2.21 -8.42 5.72
CA HIS A 106 -0.82 -8.65 5.36
C HIS A 106 -0.22 -9.75 6.25
N LEU A 107 0.72 -10.53 5.72
CA LEU A 107 1.44 -11.56 6.46
C LEU A 107 2.88 -11.15 6.76
N GLY A 108 3.51 -11.80 7.75
CA GLY A 108 4.95 -11.72 7.98
C GLY A 108 5.34 -10.96 9.24
N PHE A 109 6.15 -9.90 9.06
CA PHE A 109 6.68 -9.01 10.09
C PHE A 109 7.61 -9.68 11.11
N ASN A 110 8.09 -10.90 10.82
CA ASN A 110 8.95 -11.70 11.71
C ASN A 110 8.39 -11.85 13.13
N LEU A 111 7.09 -12.03 13.21
CA LEU A 111 6.35 -12.30 14.44
C LEU A 111 6.25 -13.81 14.68
N PRO A 112 5.89 -14.25 15.89
CA PRO A 112 5.54 -15.66 16.12
C PRO A 112 4.43 -16.10 15.16
N THR A 113 4.62 -17.24 14.47
CA THR A 113 3.59 -17.81 13.60
C THR A 113 2.32 -18.09 14.41
N GLY A 114 1.18 -17.65 13.91
CA GLY A 114 -0.10 -17.68 14.63
C GLY A 114 -0.49 -16.36 15.27
N THR A 115 0.35 -15.33 15.23
CA THR A 115 -0.06 -13.98 15.63
C THR A 115 -1.15 -13.47 14.68
N ILE A 116 -2.26 -12.98 15.23
CA ILE A 116 -3.35 -12.35 14.46
C ILE A 116 -3.66 -11.00 15.11
N SER A 117 -3.49 -9.91 14.37
CA SER A 117 -3.76 -8.57 14.90
C SER A 117 -4.66 -7.77 13.99
N PRO A 118 -5.90 -7.49 14.42
CA PRO A 118 -6.77 -6.51 13.78
C PRO A 118 -6.42 -5.05 14.11
N GLU A 119 -5.46 -4.83 15.00
CA GLU A 119 -4.90 -3.52 15.37
C GLU A 119 -3.38 -3.55 15.18
N PRO A 120 -2.89 -3.64 13.94
CA PRO A 120 -1.47 -3.83 13.70
C PRO A 120 -0.63 -2.61 14.07
N GLY A 121 -1.20 -1.41 14.03
CA GLY A 121 -0.50 -0.16 14.31
C GLY A 121 -0.89 0.95 13.35
N VAL A 122 0.07 1.79 12.97
CA VAL A 122 -0.16 2.99 12.16
C VAL A 122 0.35 2.79 10.73
N PHE A 123 -0.50 3.07 9.74
CA PHE A 123 -0.09 3.30 8.35
C PHE A 123 -0.09 4.80 8.09
N LEU A 124 0.99 5.29 7.50
CA LEU A 124 1.12 6.70 7.13
C LEU A 124 0.43 6.95 5.79
N ALA A 125 -0.29 8.07 5.70
CA ALA A 125 -0.67 8.61 4.41
C ALA A 125 0.58 8.93 3.59
N SER A 126 0.59 8.62 2.31
CA SER A 126 1.73 8.88 1.43
C SER A 126 1.33 9.40 0.05
N THR A 127 2.24 10.15 -0.56
CA THR A 127 2.15 10.58 -1.95
C THR A 127 3.48 10.38 -2.63
N LYS A 128 3.49 9.64 -3.74
CA LYS A 128 4.64 9.46 -4.63
C LYS A 128 4.50 10.43 -5.80
N LEU A 129 5.55 11.18 -6.08
CA LEU A 129 5.57 12.18 -7.16
C LEU A 129 6.73 11.90 -8.12
N ASP A 130 6.44 11.99 -9.40
CA ASP A 130 7.41 12.00 -10.49
C ASP A 130 7.46 13.41 -11.07
N ALA A 131 8.66 14.01 -11.14
CA ALA A 131 8.86 15.36 -11.68
C ALA A 131 9.81 15.30 -12.86
N THR A 132 9.33 15.76 -14.02
CA THR A 132 10.11 15.84 -15.27
C THR A 132 10.43 17.30 -15.55
N PHE A 133 11.72 17.65 -15.48
CA PHE A 133 12.21 18.99 -15.82
C PHE A 133 12.66 19.04 -17.28
N THR A 134 12.19 20.03 -18.01
CA THR A 134 12.53 20.29 -19.40
C THR A 134 13.21 21.64 -19.54
N GLY A 135 14.46 21.62 -19.94
CA GLY A 135 15.28 22.78 -20.21
C GLY A 135 15.64 22.91 -21.71
N LEU A 136 16.79 23.47 -22.00
CA LEU A 136 17.29 23.68 -23.36
C LEU A 136 18.77 23.34 -23.44
N ALA A 137 19.15 22.47 -24.39
CA ALA A 137 20.54 22.13 -24.65
C ALA A 137 21.33 23.31 -25.25
N ALA A 138 22.58 23.46 -24.84
CA ALA A 138 23.54 24.38 -25.44
C ALA A 138 24.95 23.83 -25.26
N HIS A 139 25.89 24.28 -26.08
CA HIS A 139 27.29 23.92 -25.91
C HIS A 139 27.87 24.65 -24.70
N SER A 140 28.30 23.92 -23.68
CA SER A 140 28.70 24.47 -22.37
C SER A 140 29.90 25.42 -22.42
N GLY A 141 30.75 25.32 -23.44
CA GLY A 141 31.93 26.20 -23.65
C GLY A 141 31.76 27.29 -24.68
N ALA A 142 30.79 27.15 -25.61
CA ALA A 142 30.62 28.12 -26.70
C ALA A 142 29.45 29.10 -26.43
N ASP A 143 28.29 28.57 -26.06
CA ASP A 143 27.05 29.34 -25.89
C ASP A 143 26.28 28.93 -24.63
N PRO A 144 26.89 28.83 -23.43
CA PRO A 144 26.19 28.33 -22.21
C PRO A 144 24.95 29.18 -21.85
N GLN A 145 24.97 30.48 -22.17
CA GLN A 145 23.86 31.40 -21.91
C GLN A 145 22.58 31.13 -22.71
N LYS A 146 22.68 30.34 -23.79
CA LYS A 146 21.53 29.91 -24.59
C LYS A 146 20.82 28.68 -24.01
N GLY A 147 21.47 28.00 -23.07
CA GLY A 147 20.94 26.81 -22.44
C GLY A 147 20.05 27.09 -21.24
N LYS A 148 19.17 26.14 -20.93
CA LYS A 148 18.38 26.10 -19.69
C LYS A 148 18.69 24.77 -19.00
N ASN A 149 19.29 24.84 -17.80
CA ASN A 149 19.89 23.67 -17.17
C ASN A 149 18.93 22.91 -16.27
N ALA A 150 18.27 21.89 -16.80
CA ALA A 150 17.33 21.02 -16.08
C ALA A 150 18.01 20.19 -14.98
N LEU A 151 19.30 19.83 -15.11
CA LEU A 151 20.03 19.15 -14.05
C LEU A 151 20.14 20.02 -12.80
N LEU A 152 20.50 21.30 -12.97
CA LEU A 152 20.58 22.24 -11.85
C LEU A 152 19.20 22.52 -11.24
N ALA A 153 18.15 22.62 -12.06
CA ALA A 153 16.78 22.73 -11.59
C ALA A 153 16.37 21.54 -10.69
N GLY A 154 16.65 20.31 -11.15
CA GLY A 154 16.39 19.09 -10.38
C GLY A 154 17.22 18.98 -9.11
N ALA A 155 18.50 19.35 -9.16
CA ALA A 155 19.38 19.36 -7.99
C ALA A 155 18.92 20.39 -6.93
N ALA A 156 18.57 21.60 -7.36
CA ALA A 156 18.03 22.64 -6.49
C ALA A 156 16.69 22.17 -5.86
N ALA A 157 15.81 21.55 -6.64
CA ALA A 157 14.55 20.99 -6.13
C ALA A 157 14.80 19.93 -5.04
N ALA A 158 15.73 18.98 -5.28
CA ALA A 158 16.06 17.94 -4.30
C ALA A 158 16.52 18.56 -2.97
N LEU A 159 17.41 19.54 -3.01
CA LEU A 159 17.88 20.25 -1.81
C LEU A 159 16.76 21.03 -1.12
N ALA A 160 15.95 21.75 -1.90
CA ALA A 160 14.85 22.57 -1.38
C ALA A 160 13.76 21.72 -0.70
N ILE A 161 13.46 20.53 -1.24
CA ILE A 161 12.49 19.58 -0.67
C ILE A 161 12.97 19.11 0.71
N HIS A 162 14.24 18.74 0.85
CA HIS A 162 14.81 18.34 2.14
C HIS A 162 14.83 19.47 3.18
N GLY A 163 14.73 20.74 2.74
CA GLY A 163 14.57 21.93 3.57
C GLY A 163 13.11 22.28 3.92
N ILE A 164 12.14 21.39 3.72
CA ILE A 164 10.75 21.61 4.16
C ILE A 164 10.71 21.65 5.69
N THR A 165 10.15 22.72 6.24
CA THR A 165 9.89 22.83 7.68
C THR A 165 8.78 21.87 8.06
N ARG A 166 9.10 20.92 8.95
CA ARG A 166 8.14 19.91 9.42
C ARG A 166 7.43 20.44 10.66
N PRO A 167 6.12 20.18 10.83
CA PRO A 167 5.41 20.51 12.05
C PRO A 167 6.03 19.82 13.27
N ILE A 168 6.06 20.51 14.42
CA ILE A 168 6.66 19.98 15.65
C ILE A 168 5.72 18.94 16.27
N GLY A 169 6.28 17.81 16.70
CA GLY A 169 5.53 16.74 17.36
C GLY A 169 4.77 15.81 16.42
N GLU A 170 4.82 16.07 15.12
CA GLU A 170 4.08 15.31 14.10
C GLU A 170 5.00 14.36 13.33
N VAL A 171 4.47 13.18 12.95
CA VAL A 171 5.24 12.21 12.18
C VAL A 171 5.11 12.52 10.69
N THR A 172 6.22 12.93 10.09
CA THR A 172 6.33 13.15 8.65
C THR A 172 7.61 12.52 8.10
N ALA A 173 7.58 12.09 6.85
CA ALA A 173 8.76 11.62 6.14
C ALA A 173 8.79 12.19 4.71
N LEU A 174 9.98 12.28 4.16
CA LEU A 174 10.19 12.58 2.75
C LEU A 174 11.51 11.95 2.27
N ASN A 175 11.54 11.61 1.02
CA ASN A 175 12.75 11.14 0.36
C ASN A 175 12.73 11.49 -1.13
N VAL A 176 13.85 11.96 -1.65
CA VAL A 176 14.12 11.99 -3.09
C VAL A 176 14.90 10.72 -3.41
N GLY A 177 14.22 9.76 -4.03
CA GLY A 177 14.77 8.42 -4.28
C GLY A 177 15.67 8.35 -5.50
N THR A 178 15.32 9.10 -6.57
CA THR A 178 16.11 9.14 -7.80
C THR A 178 16.17 10.55 -8.38
N LEU A 179 17.31 10.88 -8.99
CA LEU A 179 17.48 12.04 -9.85
C LEU A 179 18.41 11.65 -11.00
N VAL A 180 17.86 11.61 -12.21
CA VAL A 180 18.61 11.27 -13.43
C VAL A 180 18.56 12.48 -14.37
N ALA A 181 19.72 12.95 -14.85
CA ALA A 181 19.77 14.18 -15.62
C ALA A 181 20.93 14.22 -16.61
N GLY A 182 20.72 14.94 -17.73
CA GLY A 182 21.75 15.28 -18.70
C GLY A 182 22.16 14.13 -19.62
N GLN A 183 23.09 14.43 -20.56
CA GLN A 183 23.54 13.50 -21.62
C GLN A 183 25.04 13.48 -21.77
N GLY A 184 25.74 14.51 -21.33
CA GLY A 184 27.19 14.61 -21.52
C GLY A 184 27.80 15.84 -20.87
N ARG A 185 29.13 15.79 -20.63
CA ARG A 185 29.86 16.81 -19.86
C ARG A 185 29.95 18.17 -20.49
N ASN A 186 29.84 18.26 -21.83
CA ASN A 186 29.99 19.47 -22.61
C ASN A 186 28.65 20.02 -23.14
N VAL A 187 27.53 19.53 -22.63
CA VAL A 187 26.16 19.96 -22.99
C VAL A 187 25.46 20.45 -21.77
N VAL A 188 24.84 21.64 -21.81
CA VAL A 188 23.88 22.10 -20.80
C VAL A 188 22.73 21.10 -20.79
N ALA A 189 22.42 20.53 -19.64
CA ALA A 189 21.48 19.41 -19.52
C ALA A 189 20.03 19.86 -19.86
N PRO A 190 19.42 19.32 -20.93
CA PRO A 190 18.08 19.75 -21.36
C PRO A 190 16.97 19.01 -20.60
N ASN A 191 17.30 17.99 -19.82
CA ASN A 191 16.33 17.17 -19.12
C ASN A 191 16.83 16.71 -17.74
N ALA A 192 15.87 16.55 -16.81
CA ALA A 192 16.07 15.82 -15.57
C ALA A 192 14.74 15.14 -15.17
N PHE A 193 14.85 13.96 -14.54
CA PHE A 193 13.74 13.21 -14.01
C PHE A 193 14.02 12.89 -12.55
N MET A 194 13.05 13.20 -11.67
CA MET A 194 13.17 13.02 -10.23
C MET A 194 11.97 12.24 -9.72
N GLN A 195 12.23 11.25 -8.85
CA GLN A 195 11.20 10.53 -8.14
C GLN A 195 11.34 10.77 -6.63
N LEU A 196 10.23 11.11 -6.00
CA LEU A 196 10.19 11.39 -4.58
C LEU A 196 8.94 10.84 -3.92
N GLU A 197 9.01 10.72 -2.60
CA GLU A 197 7.90 10.32 -1.76
C GLU A 197 7.80 11.27 -0.56
N VAL A 198 6.58 11.63 -0.21
CA VAL A 198 6.25 12.34 1.05
C VAL A 198 5.24 11.53 1.83
N ARG A 199 5.34 11.58 3.16
CA ARG A 199 4.43 10.90 4.09
C ARG A 199 4.02 11.81 5.24
N GLY A 200 2.83 11.57 5.76
CA GLY A 200 2.31 12.17 6.99
C GLY A 200 1.50 11.17 7.80
N GLU A 201 1.49 11.31 9.11
CA GLU A 201 0.68 10.47 9.99
C GLU A 201 -0.81 10.63 9.68
N THR A 202 -1.23 11.82 9.25
CA THR A 202 -2.58 12.12 8.78
C THR A 202 -2.60 12.54 7.31
N GLU A 203 -3.79 12.52 6.70
CA GLU A 203 -3.98 13.02 5.33
C GLU A 203 -3.64 14.50 5.21
N GLU A 204 -3.96 15.31 6.24
CA GLU A 204 -3.65 16.75 6.29
C GLU A 204 -2.14 17.00 6.31
N LEU A 205 -1.40 16.23 7.11
CA LEU A 205 0.07 16.31 7.16
C LEU A 205 0.71 15.87 5.84
N ASN A 206 0.20 14.80 5.24
CA ASN A 206 0.66 14.35 3.93
C ASN A 206 0.37 15.41 2.85
N ALA A 207 -0.82 16.02 2.86
CA ALA A 207 -1.17 17.10 1.96
C ALA A 207 -0.25 18.31 2.13
N TYR A 208 0.04 18.72 3.38
CA TYR A 208 1.01 19.77 3.66
C TYR A 208 2.38 19.45 3.06
N MET A 209 2.92 18.26 3.33
CA MET A 209 4.23 17.85 2.82
C MET A 209 4.28 17.80 1.30
N ARG A 210 3.23 17.28 0.67
CA ARG A 210 3.06 17.22 -0.80
C ARG A 210 3.05 18.63 -1.41
N ASP A 211 2.23 19.51 -0.87
CA ASP A 211 2.05 20.85 -1.42
C ASP A 211 3.33 21.69 -1.25
N GLN A 212 4.04 21.53 -0.13
CA GLN A 212 5.37 22.11 0.05
C GLN A 212 6.39 21.58 -0.96
N ALA A 213 6.40 20.26 -1.22
CA ALA A 213 7.30 19.66 -2.21
C ALA A 213 7.00 20.18 -3.63
N ILE A 214 5.73 20.19 -4.05
CA ILE A 214 5.32 20.69 -5.37
C ILE A 214 5.72 22.18 -5.54
N ARG A 215 5.50 22.99 -4.51
CA ARG A 215 5.87 24.42 -4.55
C ARG A 215 7.39 24.60 -4.74
N LYS A 216 8.21 23.81 -4.04
CA LYS A 216 9.67 23.87 -4.15
C LYS A 216 10.18 23.35 -5.50
N ILE A 217 9.57 22.31 -6.05
CA ILE A 217 9.88 21.79 -7.39
C ILE A 217 9.63 22.89 -8.44
N LYS A 218 8.46 23.51 -8.41
CA LYS A 218 8.11 24.59 -9.35
C LYS A 218 9.06 25.79 -9.23
N ALA A 219 9.31 26.27 -8.01
CA ALA A 219 10.23 27.38 -7.78
C ALA A 219 11.66 27.07 -8.26
N SER A 220 12.11 25.80 -8.11
CA SER A 220 13.43 25.40 -8.60
C SER A 220 13.48 25.30 -10.13
N ALA A 221 12.41 24.92 -10.80
CA ALA A 221 12.32 24.96 -12.26
C ALA A 221 12.40 26.39 -12.77
N ASP A 222 11.63 27.31 -12.17
CA ASP A 222 11.62 28.74 -12.49
C ASP A 222 13.00 29.40 -12.31
N MET A 223 13.74 29.00 -11.26
CA MET A 223 15.10 29.51 -10.98
C MET A 223 16.09 29.29 -12.16
N TYR A 224 15.84 28.27 -12.98
CA TYR A 224 16.69 27.90 -14.12
C TYR A 224 15.95 28.04 -15.47
N ASP A 225 14.86 28.76 -15.52
CA ASP A 225 14.00 28.94 -16.70
C ASP A 225 13.54 27.62 -17.35
N CYS A 226 13.41 26.56 -16.57
CA CYS A 226 12.96 25.26 -17.01
C CYS A 226 11.45 25.11 -16.85
N GLN A 227 10.83 24.29 -17.68
CA GLN A 227 9.49 23.78 -17.45
C GLN A 227 9.54 22.56 -16.53
N VAL A 228 8.48 22.30 -15.77
CA VAL A 228 8.34 21.08 -14.98
C VAL A 228 6.93 20.51 -15.08
N ASP A 229 6.85 19.22 -15.38
CA ASP A 229 5.62 18.43 -15.23
C ASP A 229 5.73 17.55 -13.98
N ILE A 230 4.63 17.51 -13.19
CA ILE A 230 4.60 16.77 -11.93
C ILE A 230 3.40 15.84 -11.96
N VAL A 231 3.68 14.53 -11.88
CA VAL A 231 2.67 13.48 -11.89
C VAL A 231 2.61 12.80 -10.53
N LYS A 232 1.41 12.61 -10.01
CA LYS A 232 1.18 11.75 -8.84
C LYS A 232 1.28 10.29 -9.28
N ALA A 233 2.36 9.61 -8.89
CA ALA A 233 2.67 8.24 -9.29
C ALA A 233 2.03 7.19 -8.38
N GLY A 234 1.59 7.56 -7.18
CA GLY A 234 0.94 6.67 -6.23
C GLY A 234 0.52 7.41 -4.97
N GLU A 235 -0.42 6.82 -4.22
CA GLU A 235 -0.92 7.38 -2.96
C GLU A 235 -1.50 6.33 -2.03
N ALA A 236 -1.47 6.60 -0.72
CA ALA A 236 -2.20 5.89 0.31
C ALA A 236 -2.79 6.90 1.30
N THR A 237 -3.94 6.57 1.90
CA THR A 237 -4.53 7.36 2.98
C THR A 237 -4.00 6.90 4.34
N GLU A 238 -4.26 7.65 5.39
CA GLU A 238 -4.03 7.19 6.76
C GLU A 238 -4.93 6.00 7.10
N PHE A 239 -4.48 5.15 8.00
CA PHE A 239 -5.27 4.03 8.50
C PHE A 239 -6.12 4.46 9.69
N LYS A 240 -7.45 4.40 9.52
CA LYS A 240 -8.44 4.65 10.57
C LYS A 240 -9.41 3.46 10.62
N PRO A 241 -9.13 2.44 11.43
CA PRO A 241 -10.02 1.27 11.54
C PRO A 241 -11.26 1.59 12.37
N ASP A 242 -12.33 0.82 12.15
CA ASP A 242 -13.57 0.89 12.90
C ASP A 242 -13.58 -0.13 14.04
N GLN A 243 -13.98 0.32 15.23
CA GLN A 243 -13.95 -0.49 16.44
C GLN A 243 -14.78 -1.79 16.31
N GLU A 244 -15.94 -1.73 15.66
CA GLU A 244 -16.78 -2.91 15.45
C GLU A 244 -16.09 -3.96 14.55
N ALA A 245 -15.40 -3.54 13.50
CA ALA A 245 -14.63 -4.44 12.65
C ALA A 245 -13.44 -5.07 13.41
N ILE A 246 -12.77 -4.29 14.26
CA ILE A 246 -11.72 -4.78 15.15
C ILE A 246 -12.25 -5.85 16.09
N GLU A 247 -13.39 -5.61 16.75
CA GLU A 247 -14.00 -6.54 17.71
C GLU A 247 -14.39 -7.87 17.05
N LEU A 248 -15.06 -7.82 15.89
CA LEU A 248 -15.40 -9.02 15.12
C LEU A 248 -14.13 -9.81 14.73
N ALA A 249 -13.09 -9.12 14.29
CA ALA A 249 -11.84 -9.77 13.93
C ALA A 249 -11.12 -10.35 15.14
N TYR A 250 -11.19 -9.75 16.34
CA TYR A 250 -10.66 -10.36 17.57
C TYR A 250 -11.43 -11.61 17.98
N ILE A 251 -12.76 -11.61 17.86
CA ILE A 251 -13.56 -12.81 18.12
C ILE A 251 -13.10 -13.95 17.19
N ALA A 252 -12.96 -13.68 15.90
CA ALA A 252 -12.47 -14.68 14.96
C ALA A 252 -11.03 -15.14 15.28
N ALA A 253 -10.13 -14.22 15.65
CA ALA A 253 -8.76 -14.52 15.99
C ALA A 253 -8.65 -15.45 17.20
N ARG A 254 -9.39 -15.20 18.27
CA ARG A 254 -9.39 -16.01 19.50
C ARG A 254 -9.90 -17.43 19.30
N ASN A 255 -10.69 -17.69 18.27
CA ASN A 255 -11.10 -19.03 17.88
C ASN A 255 -10.02 -19.83 17.14
N VAL A 256 -8.93 -19.15 16.73
CA VAL A 256 -7.86 -19.76 15.91
C VAL A 256 -6.53 -19.83 16.63
N THR A 257 -6.26 -18.86 17.50
CA THR A 257 -4.98 -18.73 18.22
C THR A 257 -5.18 -18.38 19.69
N THR A 258 -4.08 -18.32 20.46
CA THR A 258 -4.14 -17.95 21.89
C THR A 258 -4.33 -16.45 22.07
N GLU A 259 -4.80 -16.01 23.26
CA GLU A 259 -4.94 -14.59 23.58
C GLU A 259 -3.62 -13.81 23.49
N GLU A 260 -2.50 -14.46 23.79
CA GLU A 260 -1.17 -13.84 23.66
C GLU A 260 -0.79 -13.51 22.24
N LEU A 261 -1.32 -14.24 21.27
CA LEU A 261 -1.09 -14.06 19.84
C LEU A 261 -2.20 -13.23 19.17
N ALA A 262 -3.40 -13.16 19.76
CA ALA A 262 -4.51 -12.31 19.29
C ALA A 262 -4.49 -10.95 20.02
N ARG A 263 -3.60 -10.03 19.61
CA ARG A 263 -3.33 -8.77 20.34
C ARG A 263 -2.98 -7.59 19.43
N PRO A 264 -3.12 -6.34 19.92
CA PRO A 264 -2.56 -5.18 19.26
C PRO A 264 -1.03 -5.29 19.12
N LEU A 265 -0.47 -4.79 18.03
CA LEU A 265 0.98 -4.87 17.79
C LEU A 265 1.70 -3.54 17.97
N GLY A 266 1.01 -2.41 17.75
CA GLY A 266 1.62 -1.08 17.82
C GLY A 266 2.75 -0.87 16.81
N LEU A 267 2.71 -1.58 15.67
CA LEU A 267 3.72 -1.47 14.62
C LEU A 267 3.64 -0.08 13.96
N LYS A 268 4.81 0.45 13.64
CA LYS A 268 4.91 1.57 12.70
C LYS A 268 5.08 0.98 11.31
N LEU A 269 3.96 0.81 10.63
CA LEU A 269 3.90 0.23 9.31
C LEU A 269 4.21 1.32 8.27
N GLY A 270 4.59 0.90 7.06
CA GLY A 270 4.82 1.82 5.95
C GLY A 270 3.55 2.51 5.49
N SER A 271 3.32 2.53 4.21
CA SER A 271 2.04 2.93 3.60
C SER A 271 1.45 1.72 2.91
N GLU A 272 0.14 1.61 2.96
CA GLU A 272 -0.63 0.52 2.39
C GLU A 272 -1.82 1.14 1.65
N ASP A 273 -1.91 0.96 0.33
CA ASP A 273 -2.92 1.67 -0.45
C ASP A 273 -4.34 1.09 -0.34
N CYS A 274 -4.51 -0.10 0.26
CA CYS A 274 -5.84 -0.61 0.61
C CYS A 274 -6.57 0.31 1.59
N THR A 275 -5.87 1.19 2.30
CA THR A 275 -6.50 2.23 3.12
C THR A 275 -7.42 3.13 2.31
N ILE A 276 -7.17 3.30 1.00
CA ILE A 276 -8.06 4.02 0.09
C ILE A 276 -9.39 3.28 -0.09
N MET A 277 -9.33 1.94 -0.20
CA MET A 277 -10.52 1.09 -0.29
C MET A 277 -11.33 1.14 1.01
N LEU A 278 -10.66 0.97 2.16
CA LEU A 278 -11.26 1.13 3.47
C LEU A 278 -11.96 2.48 3.61
N ARG A 279 -11.28 3.56 3.24
CA ARG A 279 -11.85 4.91 3.26
C ARG A 279 -13.10 5.02 2.38
N ARG A 280 -13.10 4.39 1.20
CA ARG A 280 -14.27 4.37 0.31
C ARG A 280 -15.46 3.65 0.95
N VAL A 281 -15.22 2.49 1.55
CA VAL A 281 -16.24 1.74 2.30
C VAL A 281 -16.82 2.62 3.42
N GLN A 282 -15.98 3.26 4.22
CA GLN A 282 -16.40 4.15 5.31
C GLN A 282 -17.22 5.34 4.81
N GLN A 283 -16.86 5.93 3.67
CA GLN A 283 -17.61 7.03 3.05
C GLN A 283 -19.03 6.61 2.62
N HIS A 284 -19.26 5.33 2.40
CA HIS A 284 -20.58 4.76 2.07
C HIS A 284 -21.30 4.17 3.29
N GLY A 285 -20.78 4.37 4.50
CA GLY A 285 -21.40 3.95 5.75
C GLY A 285 -20.98 2.55 6.22
N GLY A 286 -20.12 1.86 5.49
CA GLY A 286 -19.51 0.61 5.91
C GLY A 286 -18.39 0.82 6.92
N LYS A 287 -17.82 -0.27 7.41
CA LYS A 287 -16.78 -0.33 8.43
C LYS A 287 -15.66 -1.26 8.01
N GLY A 288 -14.50 -1.14 8.63
CA GLY A 288 -13.44 -2.10 8.34
C GLY A 288 -12.19 -1.93 9.17
N THR A 289 -11.29 -2.88 8.99
CA THR A 289 -9.97 -2.86 9.59
C THR A 289 -8.96 -3.57 8.69
N PHE A 290 -7.72 -3.64 9.16
CA PHE A 290 -6.62 -4.36 8.53
C PHE A 290 -6.05 -5.38 9.50
N VAL A 291 -5.87 -6.62 9.05
CA VAL A 291 -5.43 -7.73 9.88
C VAL A 291 -4.00 -8.14 9.51
N VAL A 292 -3.10 -8.10 10.47
CA VAL A 292 -1.77 -8.69 10.30
C VAL A 292 -1.79 -10.15 10.75
N PHE A 293 -1.43 -11.04 9.82
CA PHE A 293 -1.13 -12.44 10.11
C PHE A 293 0.38 -12.59 10.31
N GLY A 294 0.81 -12.55 11.58
CA GLY A 294 2.22 -12.69 11.91
C GLY A 294 2.73 -14.09 11.65
N CYS A 295 3.92 -14.15 11.07
CA CYS A 295 4.68 -15.38 10.93
C CYS A 295 6.18 -15.09 10.96
N ARG A 296 6.98 -16.14 11.24
CA ARG A 296 8.43 -16.06 11.13
C ARG A 296 8.81 -15.83 9.68
N THR A 297 9.81 -14.98 9.48
CA THR A 297 10.39 -14.73 8.17
C THR A 297 11.91 -14.97 8.22
N SER A 298 12.49 -15.43 7.13
CA SER A 298 13.94 -15.68 7.03
C SER A 298 14.76 -14.38 6.94
N ALA A 299 14.12 -13.29 6.53
CA ALA A 299 14.69 -11.95 6.44
C ALA A 299 13.55 -10.90 6.51
N GLY A 300 13.89 -9.62 6.61
CA GLY A 300 12.91 -8.54 6.52
C GLY A 300 12.25 -8.45 5.14
N HIS A 301 11.07 -7.85 5.08
CA HIS A 301 10.39 -7.56 3.81
C HIS A 301 11.33 -6.78 2.89
N HIS A 302 11.20 -6.96 1.58
CA HIS A 302 12.02 -6.38 0.51
C HIS A 302 13.50 -6.81 0.52
N GLN A 303 13.88 -7.81 1.31
CA GLN A 303 15.23 -8.38 1.30
C GLN A 303 15.33 -9.63 0.43
N ARG A 304 16.52 -9.84 -0.16
CA ARG A 304 16.78 -10.94 -1.14
C ARG A 304 16.63 -12.35 -0.56
N LEU A 305 16.70 -12.49 0.76
CA LEU A 305 16.55 -13.75 1.48
C LEU A 305 15.15 -13.91 2.09
N PHE A 306 14.23 -13.01 1.78
CA PHE A 306 12.88 -13.07 2.32
C PHE A 306 12.19 -14.39 1.95
N ASP A 307 11.65 -15.02 2.96
CA ASP A 307 10.76 -16.17 2.90
C ASP A 307 9.91 -16.18 4.17
N PHE A 308 8.78 -16.83 4.19
CA PHE A 308 7.87 -16.82 5.32
C PHE A 308 7.40 -18.25 5.66
N ASP A 309 6.95 -18.42 6.89
CA ASP A 309 6.39 -19.67 7.40
C ASP A 309 4.99 -19.89 6.79
N GLU A 310 4.87 -20.87 5.89
CA GLU A 310 3.65 -21.16 5.12
C GLU A 310 2.47 -21.63 6.00
N GLU A 311 2.69 -22.03 7.26
CA GLU A 311 1.60 -22.37 8.18
C GLU A 311 0.62 -21.20 8.36
N VAL A 312 1.08 -19.96 8.17
CA VAL A 312 0.25 -18.75 8.24
C VAL A 312 -0.93 -18.78 7.26
N ILE A 313 -0.80 -19.46 6.12
CA ILE A 313 -1.87 -19.60 5.13
C ILE A 313 -3.07 -20.36 5.72
N GLY A 314 -2.81 -21.49 6.37
CA GLY A 314 -3.85 -22.27 7.03
C GLY A 314 -4.46 -21.55 8.25
N ILE A 315 -3.66 -20.75 8.95
CA ILE A 315 -4.13 -19.93 10.07
C ILE A 315 -5.09 -18.85 9.56
N ALA A 316 -4.71 -18.13 8.50
CA ALA A 316 -5.57 -17.13 7.89
C ALA A 316 -6.87 -17.72 7.33
N LEU A 317 -6.82 -18.90 6.69
CA LEU A 317 -8.03 -19.60 6.25
C LEU A 317 -8.98 -19.86 7.44
N ARG A 318 -8.48 -20.43 8.56
CA ARG A 318 -9.31 -20.67 9.76
C ARG A 318 -9.86 -19.38 10.36
N PHE A 319 -9.08 -18.31 10.36
CA PHE A 319 -9.57 -17.00 10.81
C PHE A 319 -10.79 -16.56 10.01
N TYR A 320 -10.75 -16.67 8.71
CA TYR A 320 -11.85 -16.25 7.87
C TYR A 320 -13.03 -17.23 7.91
N GLN A 321 -12.78 -18.50 8.10
CA GLN A 321 -13.85 -19.48 8.36
C GLN A 321 -14.65 -19.14 9.62
N ASN A 322 -14.04 -18.45 10.58
CA ASN A 322 -14.71 -17.92 11.77
C ASN A 322 -15.33 -16.54 11.54
N LEU A 323 -14.65 -15.64 10.81
CA LEU A 323 -15.12 -14.26 10.63
C LEU A 323 -16.32 -14.16 9.67
N ILE A 324 -16.26 -14.83 8.53
CA ILE A 324 -17.27 -14.73 7.48
C ILE A 324 -18.69 -15.04 7.98
N PRO A 325 -18.92 -16.17 8.66
CA PRO A 325 -20.28 -16.51 9.14
C PRO A 325 -20.86 -15.50 10.12
N MET A 326 -20.02 -14.84 10.93
CA MET A 326 -20.48 -13.82 11.88
C MET A 326 -21.03 -12.58 11.20
N ILE A 327 -20.56 -12.28 9.98
CA ILE A 327 -20.92 -11.07 9.24
C ILE A 327 -22.06 -11.34 8.26
N VAL A 328 -21.92 -12.36 7.41
CA VAL A 328 -22.92 -12.63 6.36
C VAL A 328 -24.12 -13.42 6.87
N GLY A 329 -24.01 -14.02 8.06
CA GLY A 329 -25.02 -14.93 8.59
C GLY A 329 -25.00 -16.32 7.94
N ILE A 330 -25.54 -17.28 8.68
CA ILE A 330 -25.72 -18.67 8.22
C ILE A 330 -27.23 -18.95 8.13
N LYS A 331 -27.66 -19.69 7.09
CA LYS A 331 -29.05 -20.10 6.89
C LYS A 331 -29.50 -21.11 7.96
#